data_2659fb34986ebc1a49f5659fd39f30ea
#
_entry.id   2659fb34986ebc1a49f5659fd39f30ea
#
_cell.length_a   1.000
_cell.length_b   1.000
_cell.length_c   1.000
_cell.angle_alpha   90.00
_cell.angle_beta   90.00
_cell.angle_gamma   90.00
#
_symmetry.space_group_name_H-M   'P 1'
#
loop_
_entity.id
_entity.type
_entity.pdbx_description
1 polymer ?
#
loop_
_entity_poly.entity_id
_entity_poly.type
_entity_poly.pdbx_seq_one_letter_code
_entity_poly.pdbx_strand_id
1 'polypeptide(L)'
;KIEPYLAGLLAAIPRLLDALTDPIMGYISDNTRTRWGRRRPYIFIGSIVSGVSFIAMWQVYPENSQTFNFTYFLLTSMVFYLGLTIFSTPYVAMGYEMSSDFHERTRLMAVAQWIGQWAWVIVPWFWVIIYDPEIFATPDQGARTLSIWVGLFCLCLAIVPAIFCKTQPVDPDHMLKLTRINFGENLRKFVRGFVDTFKCKPFLKLCIATFFVFNAFNTVAGFSFFIIVYYMNAGDAAVAGTWPAWFGSISALCTTFL
;
A
#
# COMPACT_ATOMS: atom_id res chain seq x y z
N LYS A 1 17.22 -5.35 -19.18
CA LYS A 1 17.73 -5.01 -17.83
C LYS A 1 17.57 -3.51 -17.65
N ILE A 2 17.03 -3.08 -16.50
CA ILE A 2 16.86 -1.66 -16.16
C ILE A 2 18.10 -1.22 -15.38
N GLU A 3 18.66 -0.06 -15.68
CA GLU A 3 19.78 0.50 -14.94
C GLU A 3 19.40 0.82 -13.49
N PRO A 4 20.30 0.66 -12.49
CA PRO A 4 19.98 0.88 -11.08
C PRO A 4 19.43 2.28 -10.77
N TYR A 5 19.89 3.30 -11.49
CA TYR A 5 19.39 4.67 -11.38
C TYR A 5 17.90 4.76 -11.78
N LEU A 6 17.53 4.14 -12.89
CA LEU A 6 16.15 4.10 -13.36
C LEU A 6 15.24 3.31 -12.39
N ALA A 7 15.76 2.24 -11.78
CA ALA A 7 15.04 1.51 -10.73
C ALA A 7 14.76 2.39 -9.51
N GLY A 8 15.71 3.24 -9.11
CA GLY A 8 15.50 4.24 -8.06
C GLY A 8 14.40 5.25 -8.40
N LEU A 9 14.34 5.73 -9.65
CA LEU A 9 13.27 6.62 -10.11
C LEU A 9 11.90 5.94 -10.12
N LEU A 10 11.82 4.66 -10.52
CA LEU A 10 10.58 3.87 -10.46
C LEU A 10 10.03 3.73 -9.03
N ALA A 11 10.91 3.70 -8.04
CA ALA A 11 10.49 3.66 -6.64
C ALA A 11 10.11 5.05 -6.08
N ALA A 12 10.80 6.12 -6.50
CA ALA A 12 10.63 7.46 -5.93
C ALA A 12 9.42 8.21 -6.51
N ILE A 13 9.23 8.19 -7.84
CA ILE A 13 8.21 9.01 -8.50
C ILE A 13 6.78 8.66 -8.03
N PRO A 14 6.36 7.38 -7.98
CA PRO A 14 5.02 7.03 -7.50
C PRO A 14 4.80 7.40 -6.02
N ARG A 15 5.84 7.32 -5.18
CA ARG A 15 5.77 7.70 -3.76
C ARG A 15 5.56 9.20 -3.56
N LEU A 16 6.17 10.04 -4.39
CA LEU A 16 5.93 11.48 -4.35
C LEU A 16 4.50 11.83 -4.76
N LEU A 17 3.96 11.11 -5.73
CA LEU A 17 2.57 11.27 -6.15
C LEU A 17 1.61 10.85 -5.02
N ASP A 18 1.88 9.75 -4.34
CA ASP A 18 1.13 9.23 -3.20
C ASP A 18 1.02 10.27 -2.07
N ALA A 19 2.13 10.91 -1.72
CA ALA A 19 2.17 11.97 -0.71
C ALA A 19 1.23 13.16 -1.01
N LEU A 20 0.94 13.43 -2.28
CA LEU A 20 0.01 14.48 -2.70
C LEU A 20 -1.43 13.97 -2.77
N THR A 21 -1.63 12.74 -3.22
CA THR A 21 -2.96 12.18 -3.46
C THR A 21 -3.66 11.72 -2.19
N ASP A 22 -2.93 11.28 -1.16
CA ASP A 22 -3.49 10.83 0.11
C ASP A 22 -4.33 11.90 0.83
N PRO A 23 -3.84 13.14 1.06
CA PRO A 23 -4.66 14.19 1.68
C PRO A 23 -5.87 14.58 0.84
N ILE A 24 -5.71 14.60 -0.49
CA ILE A 24 -6.79 14.92 -1.43
C ILE A 24 -7.88 13.85 -1.35
N MET A 25 -7.49 12.58 -1.35
CA MET A 25 -8.43 11.47 -1.27
C MET A 25 -9.15 11.42 0.09
N GLY A 26 -8.45 11.73 1.18
CA GLY A 26 -9.03 11.89 2.50
C GLY A 26 -10.14 12.94 2.47
N TYR A 27 -9.84 14.13 1.95
CA TYR A 27 -10.81 15.20 1.81
C TYR A 27 -12.01 14.81 0.92
N ILE A 28 -11.78 14.19 -0.23
CA ILE A 28 -12.84 13.76 -1.15
C ILE A 28 -13.74 12.72 -0.46
N SER A 29 -13.16 11.69 0.14
CA SER A 29 -13.91 10.61 0.76
C SER A 29 -14.74 11.06 1.96
N ASP A 30 -14.24 12.06 2.71
CA ASP A 30 -14.95 12.62 3.85
C ASP A 30 -16.17 13.47 3.47
N ASN A 31 -16.12 14.11 2.30
CA ASN A 31 -17.18 15.01 1.83
C ASN A 31 -18.15 14.37 0.83
N THR A 32 -17.97 13.11 0.49
CA THR A 32 -18.83 12.41 -0.49
C THR A 32 -20.06 11.82 0.18
N ARG A 33 -21.20 11.88 -0.53
CA ARG A 33 -22.48 11.28 -0.15
C ARG A 33 -22.97 10.34 -1.24
N THR A 34 -23.06 9.05 -0.94
CA THR A 34 -23.66 8.08 -1.85
C THR A 34 -24.66 7.19 -1.12
N ARG A 35 -25.50 6.48 -1.89
CA ARG A 35 -26.42 5.47 -1.36
C ARG A 35 -25.72 4.30 -0.64
N TRP A 36 -24.43 4.06 -0.97
CA TRP A 36 -23.61 3.02 -0.36
C TRP A 36 -22.86 3.51 0.88
N GLY A 37 -23.07 4.76 1.28
CA GLY A 37 -22.31 5.43 2.33
C GLY A 37 -21.22 6.34 1.78
N ARG A 38 -20.40 6.88 2.68
CA ARG A 38 -19.40 7.91 2.37
C ARG A 38 -18.13 7.32 1.74
N ARG A 39 -17.61 6.22 2.31
CA ARG A 39 -16.28 5.67 1.98
C ARG A 39 -16.31 4.39 1.14
N ARG A 40 -17.36 3.60 1.25
CA ARG A 40 -17.50 2.29 0.57
C ARG A 40 -17.31 2.34 -0.94
N PRO A 41 -17.86 3.33 -1.69
CA PRO A 41 -17.65 3.41 -3.14
C PRO A 41 -16.19 3.54 -3.53
N TYR A 42 -15.42 4.32 -2.76
CA TYR A 42 -13.98 4.52 -3.00
C TYR A 42 -13.18 3.27 -2.71
N ILE A 43 -13.48 2.56 -1.61
CA ILE A 43 -12.87 1.27 -1.30
C ILE A 43 -13.12 0.28 -2.43
N PHE A 44 -14.34 0.22 -2.96
CA PHE A 44 -14.70 -0.67 -4.07
C PHE A 44 -13.96 -0.31 -5.37
N ILE A 45 -13.99 0.95 -5.78
CA ILE A 45 -13.30 1.39 -7.00
C ILE A 45 -11.79 1.26 -6.85
N GLY A 46 -11.24 1.69 -5.72
CA GLY A 46 -9.81 1.62 -5.44
C GLY A 46 -9.29 0.19 -5.42
N SER A 47 -10.05 -0.78 -4.89
CA SER A 47 -9.65 -2.20 -4.91
C SER A 47 -9.58 -2.75 -6.34
N ILE A 48 -10.52 -2.39 -7.21
CA ILE A 48 -10.49 -2.82 -8.63
C ILE A 48 -9.31 -2.17 -9.35
N VAL A 49 -9.15 -0.87 -9.22
CA VAL A 49 -8.06 -0.14 -9.91
C VAL A 49 -6.70 -0.65 -9.44
N SER A 50 -6.49 -0.78 -8.12
CA SER A 50 -5.21 -1.27 -7.59
C SER A 50 -4.95 -2.73 -7.95
N GLY A 51 -5.95 -3.62 -7.86
CA GLY A 51 -5.78 -5.03 -8.20
C GLY A 51 -5.46 -5.26 -9.68
N VAL A 52 -6.20 -4.59 -10.58
CA VAL A 52 -5.97 -4.70 -12.03
C VAL A 52 -4.62 -4.09 -12.42
N SER A 53 -4.30 -2.91 -11.91
CA SER A 53 -3.02 -2.26 -12.20
C SER A 53 -1.82 -2.99 -11.60
N PHE A 54 -1.97 -3.67 -10.46
CA PHE A 54 -0.96 -4.55 -9.91
C PHE A 54 -0.63 -5.69 -10.87
N ILE A 55 -1.66 -6.39 -11.38
CA ILE A 55 -1.45 -7.45 -12.37
C ILE A 55 -0.77 -6.89 -13.63
N ALA A 56 -1.26 -5.77 -14.15
CA ALA A 56 -0.70 -5.15 -15.35
C ALA A 56 0.77 -4.74 -15.15
N MET A 57 1.13 -4.18 -14.00
CA MET A 57 2.49 -3.71 -13.70
C MET A 57 3.55 -4.81 -13.86
N TRP A 58 3.21 -6.05 -13.51
CA TRP A 58 4.14 -7.19 -13.60
C TRP A 58 4.16 -7.88 -14.98
N GLN A 59 3.32 -7.46 -15.95
CA GLN A 59 3.33 -8.01 -17.31
C GLN A 59 4.43 -7.35 -18.17
N VAL A 60 5.66 -7.39 -17.69
CA VAL A 60 6.85 -6.85 -18.38
C VAL A 60 7.58 -7.99 -19.08
N TYR A 61 7.94 -7.78 -20.36
CA TYR A 61 8.64 -8.77 -21.14
C TYR A 61 10.11 -8.36 -21.39
N PRO A 62 11.08 -9.28 -21.17
CA PRO A 62 12.50 -8.98 -21.37
C PRO A 62 12.88 -8.63 -22.82
N GLU A 63 12.05 -9.05 -23.78
CA GLU A 63 12.22 -8.82 -25.22
C GLU A 63 12.03 -7.35 -25.62
N ASN A 64 11.28 -6.60 -24.82
CA ASN A 64 11.01 -5.21 -25.10
C ASN A 64 12.22 -4.31 -24.80
N SER A 65 12.27 -3.14 -25.44
CA SER A 65 13.32 -2.15 -25.18
C SER A 65 13.30 -1.68 -23.71
N GLN A 66 14.47 -1.32 -23.19
CA GLN A 66 14.62 -0.79 -21.83
C GLN A 66 13.72 0.42 -21.57
N THR A 67 13.66 1.35 -22.53
CA THR A 67 12.82 2.55 -22.41
C THR A 67 11.34 2.22 -22.38
N PHE A 68 10.89 1.26 -23.18
CA PHE A 68 9.51 0.80 -23.17
C PHE A 68 9.16 0.18 -21.82
N ASN A 69 9.97 -0.76 -21.32
CA ASN A 69 9.74 -1.42 -20.05
C ASN A 69 9.76 -0.44 -18.87
N PHE A 70 10.66 0.54 -18.89
CA PHE A 70 10.71 1.60 -17.89
C PHE A 70 9.42 2.44 -17.89
N THR A 71 9.03 2.96 -19.06
CA THR A 71 7.84 3.80 -19.19
C THR A 71 6.55 3.05 -18.85
N TYR A 72 6.44 1.81 -19.31
CA TYR A 72 5.30 0.94 -19.02
C TYR A 72 5.17 0.70 -17.51
N PHE A 73 6.26 0.27 -16.87
CA PHE A 73 6.27 0.01 -15.43
C PHE A 73 6.00 1.29 -14.62
N LEU A 74 6.57 2.42 -15.03
CA LEU A 74 6.32 3.71 -14.37
C LEU A 74 4.85 4.11 -14.44
N LEU A 75 4.25 4.07 -15.62
CA LEU A 75 2.85 4.46 -15.80
C LEU A 75 1.89 3.52 -15.05
N THR A 76 2.10 2.21 -15.15
CA THR A 76 1.27 1.23 -14.44
C THR A 76 1.45 1.32 -12.93
N SER A 77 2.66 1.60 -12.42
CA SER A 77 2.89 1.84 -11.00
C SER A 77 2.23 3.12 -10.50
N MET A 78 2.22 4.19 -11.29
CA MET A 78 1.47 5.41 -10.93
C MET A 78 -0.02 5.14 -10.80
N VAL A 79 -0.62 4.37 -11.73
CA VAL A 79 -2.03 3.97 -11.65
C VAL A 79 -2.27 3.06 -10.46
N PHE A 80 -1.36 2.15 -10.17
CA PHE A 80 -1.44 1.27 -8.99
C PHE A 80 -1.44 2.07 -7.69
N TYR A 81 -0.49 2.99 -7.49
CA TYR A 81 -0.43 3.82 -6.28
C TYR A 81 -1.65 4.73 -6.16
N LEU A 82 -2.13 5.31 -7.26
CA LEU A 82 -3.38 6.09 -7.25
C LEU A 82 -4.58 5.22 -6.82
N GLY A 83 -4.70 4.00 -7.37
CA GLY A 83 -5.71 3.04 -6.96
C GLY A 83 -5.58 2.64 -5.49
N LEU A 84 -4.34 2.46 -5.02
CA LEU A 84 -4.04 2.14 -3.64
C LEU A 84 -4.44 3.28 -2.70
N THR A 85 -4.15 4.54 -3.02
CA THR A 85 -4.60 5.71 -2.26
C THR A 85 -6.14 5.81 -2.21
N ILE A 86 -6.83 5.59 -3.35
CA ILE A 86 -8.30 5.58 -3.41
C ILE A 86 -8.89 4.49 -2.51
N PHE A 87 -8.19 3.37 -2.35
CA PHE A 87 -8.58 2.27 -1.47
C PHE A 87 -8.19 2.51 -0.01
N SER A 88 -6.89 2.75 0.27
CA SER A 88 -6.31 2.68 1.61
C SER A 88 -6.77 3.82 2.52
N THR A 89 -6.82 5.05 2.01
CA THR A 89 -7.21 6.22 2.82
C THR A 89 -8.62 6.11 3.36
N PRO A 90 -9.67 5.82 2.55
CA PRO A 90 -11.01 5.60 3.08
C PRO A 90 -11.14 4.33 3.92
N TYR A 91 -10.37 3.27 3.62
CA TYR A 91 -10.38 2.02 4.36
C TYR A 91 -9.89 2.20 5.80
N VAL A 92 -8.72 2.82 5.98
CA VAL A 92 -8.15 3.11 7.30
C VAL A 92 -9.08 4.01 8.11
N ALA A 93 -9.58 5.06 7.50
CA ALA A 93 -10.49 5.98 8.14
C ALA A 93 -11.84 5.33 8.50
N MET A 94 -12.35 4.40 7.66
CA MET A 94 -13.52 3.59 7.99
C MET A 94 -13.29 2.72 9.22
N GLY A 95 -12.11 2.10 9.34
CA GLY A 95 -11.75 1.29 10.50
C GLY A 95 -11.79 2.08 11.82
N TYR A 96 -11.33 3.33 11.82
CA TYR A 96 -11.41 4.20 12.99
C TYR A 96 -12.83 4.64 13.35
N GLU A 97 -13.76 4.62 12.40
CA GLU A 97 -15.15 5.04 12.61
C GLU A 97 -16.10 3.87 12.93
N MET A 98 -15.64 2.61 12.84
CA MET A 98 -16.48 1.44 13.06
C MET A 98 -17.01 1.33 14.50
N SER A 99 -16.24 1.82 15.48
CA SER A 99 -16.68 1.86 16.89
C SER A 99 -16.39 3.21 17.52
N SER A 100 -17.34 3.72 18.31
CA SER A 100 -17.17 4.88 19.16
C SER A 100 -16.43 4.56 20.46
N ASP A 101 -16.44 3.29 20.89
CA ASP A 101 -15.69 2.83 22.06
C ASP A 101 -14.19 2.72 21.76
N PHE A 102 -13.39 3.32 22.63
CA PHE A 102 -11.94 3.31 22.53
C PHE A 102 -11.36 1.89 22.62
N HIS A 103 -11.87 1.05 23.53
CA HIS A 103 -11.36 -0.29 23.73
C HIS A 103 -11.70 -1.23 22.57
N GLU A 104 -12.91 -1.16 22.04
CA GLU A 104 -13.30 -1.92 20.84
C GLU A 104 -12.50 -1.51 19.62
N ARG A 105 -12.31 -0.21 19.41
CA ARG A 105 -11.48 0.31 18.32
C ARG A 105 -10.03 -0.17 18.43
N THR A 106 -9.46 -0.16 19.64
CA THR A 106 -8.10 -0.67 19.87
C THR A 106 -8.00 -2.16 19.56
N ARG A 107 -8.99 -2.96 19.99
CA ARG A 107 -9.04 -4.40 19.67
C ARG A 107 -9.14 -4.65 18.17
N LEU A 108 -10.00 -3.90 17.47
CA LEU A 108 -10.17 -4.00 16.02
C LEU A 108 -8.87 -3.70 15.29
N MET A 109 -8.17 -2.62 15.66
CA MET A 109 -6.88 -2.27 15.08
C MET A 109 -5.79 -3.29 15.41
N ALA A 110 -5.77 -3.84 16.63
CA ALA A 110 -4.82 -4.88 17.02
C ALA A 110 -5.01 -6.15 16.19
N VAL A 111 -6.25 -6.62 16.00
CA VAL A 111 -6.56 -7.78 15.15
C VAL A 111 -6.19 -7.51 13.68
N ALA A 112 -6.50 -6.32 13.17
CA ALA A 112 -6.13 -5.94 11.81
C ALA A 112 -4.61 -5.95 11.60
N GLN A 113 -3.85 -5.43 12.56
CA GLN A 113 -2.39 -5.45 12.52
C GLN A 113 -1.83 -6.87 12.65
N TRP A 114 -2.39 -7.70 13.51
CA TRP A 114 -1.99 -9.09 13.66
C TRP A 114 -2.20 -9.88 12.34
N ILE A 115 -3.34 -9.72 11.69
CA ILE A 115 -3.58 -10.31 10.37
C ILE A 115 -2.60 -9.74 9.33
N GLY A 116 -2.33 -8.44 9.37
CA GLY A 116 -1.39 -7.77 8.47
C GLY A 116 0.04 -8.30 8.57
N GLN A 117 0.48 -8.75 9.75
CA GLN A 117 1.81 -9.35 9.94
C GLN A 117 1.97 -10.66 9.14
N TRP A 118 0.93 -11.43 8.96
CA TRP A 118 0.99 -12.65 8.14
C TRP A 118 1.35 -12.38 6.68
N ALA A 119 0.98 -11.22 6.15
CA ALA A 119 1.40 -10.82 4.80
C ALA A 119 2.93 -10.70 4.69
N TRP A 120 3.60 -10.15 5.72
CA TRP A 120 5.07 -10.05 5.76
C TRP A 120 5.75 -11.42 5.85
N VAL A 121 5.07 -12.41 6.42
CA VAL A 121 5.56 -13.81 6.44
C VAL A 121 5.41 -14.46 5.07
N ILE A 122 4.29 -14.22 4.38
CA ILE A 122 3.96 -14.88 3.11
C ILE A 122 4.79 -14.29 1.95
N VAL A 123 5.02 -12.99 1.92
CA VAL A 123 5.70 -12.30 0.79
C VAL A 123 7.08 -12.87 0.46
N PRO A 124 7.99 -13.15 1.41
CA PRO A 124 9.29 -13.76 1.09
C PRO A 124 9.18 -15.15 0.44
N TRP A 125 8.12 -15.92 0.75
CA TRP A 125 7.89 -17.23 0.13
C TRP A 125 7.55 -17.11 -1.36
N PHE A 126 6.96 -15.99 -1.80
CA PHE A 126 6.77 -15.73 -3.24
C PHE A 126 8.09 -15.70 -3.99
N TRP A 127 9.14 -15.14 -3.37
CA TRP A 127 10.48 -15.16 -3.97
C TRP A 127 11.01 -16.58 -4.14
N VAL A 128 10.86 -17.43 -3.13
CA VAL A 128 11.25 -18.85 -3.20
C VAL A 128 10.52 -19.55 -4.32
N ILE A 129 9.21 -19.36 -4.44
CA ILE A 129 8.37 -19.97 -5.49
C ILE A 129 8.76 -19.48 -6.89
N ILE A 130 9.07 -18.20 -7.06
CA ILE A 130 9.46 -17.62 -8.35
C ILE A 130 10.77 -18.21 -8.88
N TYR A 131 11.71 -18.50 -7.98
CA TYR A 131 13.03 -19.05 -8.34
C TYR A 131 13.09 -20.58 -8.33
N ASP A 132 11.99 -21.26 -8.05
CA ASP A 132 11.93 -22.72 -8.07
C ASP A 132 11.84 -23.24 -9.53
N PRO A 133 12.86 -23.95 -10.03
CA PRO A 133 12.90 -24.45 -11.41
C PRO A 133 11.89 -25.58 -11.67
N GLU A 134 11.36 -26.22 -10.62
CA GLU A 134 10.33 -27.24 -10.77
C GLU A 134 8.95 -26.63 -11.06
N ILE A 135 8.73 -25.38 -10.63
CA ILE A 135 7.45 -24.67 -10.78
C ILE A 135 7.46 -23.80 -12.04
N PHE A 136 8.52 -23.02 -12.24
CA PHE A 136 8.62 -22.09 -13.36
C PHE A 136 9.95 -22.25 -14.12
N ALA A 137 9.86 -22.27 -15.46
CA ALA A 137 11.04 -22.39 -16.32
C ALA A 137 11.98 -21.18 -16.21
N THR A 138 11.43 -19.98 -15.95
CA THR A 138 12.20 -18.74 -15.76
C THR A 138 11.58 -17.89 -14.65
N PRO A 139 12.39 -17.15 -13.86
CA PRO A 139 11.89 -16.26 -12.83
C PRO A 139 10.94 -15.17 -13.35
N ASP A 140 11.16 -14.70 -14.58
CA ASP A 140 10.29 -13.71 -15.22
C ASP A 140 8.88 -14.26 -15.47
N GLN A 141 8.78 -15.52 -15.90
CA GLN A 141 7.49 -16.21 -16.05
C GLN A 141 6.82 -16.41 -14.69
N GLY A 142 7.60 -16.80 -13.68
CA GLY A 142 7.12 -16.95 -12.31
C GLY A 142 6.50 -15.67 -11.77
N ALA A 143 7.21 -14.55 -11.91
CA ALA A 143 6.72 -13.24 -11.46
C ALA A 143 5.42 -12.83 -12.15
N ARG A 144 5.31 -13.00 -13.48
CA ARG A 144 4.09 -12.67 -14.23
C ARG A 144 2.90 -13.54 -13.82
N THR A 145 3.11 -14.85 -13.71
CA THR A 145 2.04 -15.78 -13.35
C THR A 145 1.59 -15.58 -11.91
N LEU A 146 2.54 -15.45 -10.98
CA LEU A 146 2.24 -15.25 -9.58
C LEU A 146 1.52 -13.92 -9.33
N SER A 147 1.90 -12.87 -10.06
CA SER A 147 1.23 -11.56 -9.93
C SER A 147 -0.26 -11.61 -10.28
N ILE A 148 -0.68 -12.47 -11.23
CA ILE A 148 -2.09 -12.65 -11.57
C ILE A 148 -2.84 -13.28 -10.40
N TRP A 149 -2.32 -14.38 -9.84
CA TRP A 149 -2.97 -15.08 -8.72
C TRP A 149 -3.03 -14.21 -7.47
N VAL A 150 -1.92 -13.58 -7.12
CA VAL A 150 -1.84 -12.68 -5.96
C VAL A 150 -2.73 -11.46 -6.16
N GLY A 151 -2.70 -10.85 -7.35
CA GLY A 151 -3.52 -9.69 -7.67
C GLY A 151 -5.02 -9.98 -7.60
N LEU A 152 -5.47 -11.13 -8.16
CA LEU A 152 -6.86 -11.56 -8.06
C LEU A 152 -7.27 -11.87 -6.61
N PHE A 153 -6.43 -12.55 -5.86
CA PHE A 153 -6.69 -12.84 -4.45
C PHE A 153 -6.81 -11.57 -3.62
N CYS A 154 -5.86 -10.65 -3.76
CA CYS A 154 -5.89 -9.37 -3.06
C CYS A 154 -7.09 -8.51 -3.48
N LEU A 155 -7.44 -8.50 -4.77
CA LEU A 155 -8.63 -7.80 -5.27
C LEU A 155 -9.90 -8.34 -4.63
N CYS A 156 -10.07 -9.67 -4.60
CA CYS A 156 -11.23 -10.30 -3.96
C CYS A 156 -11.33 -9.94 -2.47
N LEU A 157 -10.21 -10.00 -1.74
CA LEU A 157 -10.19 -9.64 -0.31
C LEU A 157 -10.42 -8.13 -0.09
N ALA A 158 -9.86 -7.27 -0.93
CA ALA A 158 -10.02 -5.82 -0.81
C ALA A 158 -11.45 -5.33 -1.08
N ILE A 159 -12.24 -6.07 -1.84
CA ILE A 159 -13.66 -5.75 -2.07
C ILE A 159 -14.52 -6.07 -0.84
N VAL A 160 -14.16 -7.05 -0.03
CA VAL A 160 -14.94 -7.50 1.14
C VAL A 160 -15.36 -6.35 2.07
N PRO A 161 -14.47 -5.43 2.51
CA PRO A 161 -14.87 -4.32 3.37
C PRO A 161 -15.90 -3.39 2.73
N ALA A 162 -15.83 -3.18 1.41
CA ALA A 162 -16.77 -2.33 0.69
C ALA A 162 -18.21 -2.92 0.69
N ILE A 163 -18.32 -4.26 0.67
CA ILE A 163 -19.63 -4.94 0.62
C ILE A 163 -20.19 -5.14 2.03
N PHE A 164 -19.39 -5.66 2.95
CA PHE A 164 -19.87 -6.15 4.25
C PHE A 164 -19.78 -5.13 5.39
N CYS A 165 -18.80 -4.22 5.38
CA CYS A 165 -18.66 -3.24 6.46
C CYS A 165 -19.70 -2.12 6.33
N LYS A 166 -20.51 -1.92 7.37
CA LYS A 166 -21.46 -0.80 7.46
C LYS A 166 -20.78 0.37 8.15
N THR A 167 -20.78 1.54 7.53
CA THR A 167 -20.37 2.78 8.16
C THR A 167 -21.53 3.37 8.97
N GLN A 168 -21.22 3.98 10.11
CA GLN A 168 -22.24 4.69 10.88
C GLN A 168 -22.80 5.86 10.06
N PRO A 169 -24.12 6.14 10.14
CA PRO A 169 -24.70 7.30 9.51
C PRO A 169 -24.09 8.57 10.11
N VAL A 170 -23.50 9.40 9.27
CA VAL A 170 -22.93 10.68 9.69
C VAL A 170 -24.02 11.74 9.62
N ASP A 171 -24.10 12.55 10.68
CA ASP A 171 -25.07 13.64 10.80
C ASP A 171 -24.96 14.61 9.61
N PRO A 172 -26.08 14.89 8.90
CA PRO A 172 -26.08 15.71 7.69
C PRO A 172 -25.56 17.11 7.89
N ASP A 173 -25.65 17.66 9.11
CA ASP A 173 -25.34 19.07 9.39
C ASP A 173 -23.84 19.36 9.52
N HIS A 174 -23.02 18.34 9.76
CA HIS A 174 -21.56 18.49 9.92
C HIS A 174 -20.77 18.26 8.62
N MET A 175 -21.42 17.99 7.50
CA MET A 175 -20.75 17.73 6.24
C MET A 175 -20.64 18.98 5.37
N LEU A 176 -19.44 19.33 4.96
CA LEU A 176 -19.19 20.32 3.93
C LEU A 176 -19.84 19.88 2.61
N LYS A 177 -20.79 20.65 2.08
CA LYS A 177 -21.38 20.38 0.78
C LYS A 177 -20.37 20.70 -0.31
N LEU A 178 -19.88 19.69 -1.04
CA LEU A 178 -19.11 19.87 -2.27
C LEU A 178 -20.02 20.42 -3.36
N THR A 179 -20.24 21.72 -3.34
CA THR A 179 -20.90 22.42 -4.44
C THR A 179 -19.82 23.09 -5.28
N ARG A 180 -19.93 23.02 -6.62
CA ARG A 180 -18.96 23.65 -7.55
C ARG A 180 -18.61 25.10 -7.22
N ILE A 181 -19.57 25.84 -6.63
CA ILE A 181 -19.44 27.26 -6.29
C ILE A 181 -18.43 27.52 -5.17
N ASN A 182 -18.18 26.53 -4.28
CA ASN A 182 -17.34 26.71 -3.09
C ASN A 182 -16.04 25.87 -3.12
N PHE A 183 -15.71 25.26 -4.27
CA PHE A 183 -14.53 24.38 -4.35
C PHE A 183 -13.23 25.11 -3.98
N GLY A 184 -13.02 26.33 -4.51
CA GLY A 184 -11.82 27.12 -4.23
C GLY A 184 -11.73 27.56 -2.76
N GLU A 185 -12.85 27.94 -2.14
CA GLU A 185 -12.90 28.30 -0.73
C GLU A 185 -12.67 27.10 0.18
N ASN A 186 -13.26 25.96 -0.16
CA ASN A 186 -13.09 24.73 0.58
C ASN A 186 -11.65 24.19 0.44
N LEU A 187 -11.05 24.28 -0.74
CA LEU A 187 -9.65 23.94 -0.94
C LEU A 187 -8.72 24.85 -0.13
N ARG A 188 -9.00 26.14 -0.07
CA ARG A 188 -8.24 27.09 0.76
C ARG A 188 -8.36 26.80 2.25
N LYS A 189 -9.56 26.44 2.72
CA LYS A 189 -9.80 26.00 4.11
C LYS A 189 -9.04 24.72 4.43
N PHE A 190 -9.05 23.75 3.50
CA PHE A 190 -8.30 22.50 3.62
C PHE A 190 -6.79 22.75 3.71
N VAL A 191 -6.23 23.52 2.78
CA VAL A 191 -4.79 23.86 2.79
C VAL A 191 -4.40 24.62 4.06
N ARG A 192 -5.25 25.55 4.51
CA ARG A 192 -5.01 26.27 5.77
C ARG A 192 -5.03 25.31 6.95
N GLY A 193 -6.03 24.44 7.06
CA GLY A 193 -6.10 23.42 8.13
C GLY A 193 -4.89 22.49 8.12
N PHE A 194 -4.42 22.07 6.94
CA PHE A 194 -3.21 21.27 6.77
C PHE A 194 -1.97 22.02 7.29
N VAL A 195 -1.78 23.29 6.90
CA VAL A 195 -0.67 24.12 7.38
C VAL A 195 -0.76 24.36 8.89
N ASP A 196 -1.95 24.59 9.43
CA ASP A 196 -2.14 24.83 10.87
C ASP A 196 -1.83 23.55 11.68
N THR A 197 -2.02 22.37 11.13
CA THR A 197 -1.63 21.08 11.75
C THR A 197 -0.11 21.03 11.99
N PHE A 198 0.71 21.56 11.08
CA PHE A 198 2.16 21.63 11.27
C PHE A 198 2.61 22.64 12.34
N LYS A 199 1.75 23.55 12.76
CA LYS A 199 2.04 24.45 13.89
C LYS A 199 1.87 23.77 15.25
N CYS A 200 1.19 22.62 15.29
CA CYS A 200 0.99 21.85 16.51
C CYS A 200 2.30 21.13 16.91
N LYS A 201 3.00 21.64 17.91
CA LYS A 201 4.31 21.10 18.35
C LYS A 201 4.29 19.60 18.70
N PRO A 202 3.28 19.05 19.43
CA PRO A 202 3.21 17.62 19.71
C PRO A 202 3.09 16.78 18.44
N PHE A 203 2.26 17.22 17.49
CA PHE A 203 2.08 16.55 16.19
C PHE A 203 3.37 16.53 15.38
N LEU A 204 4.06 17.69 15.32
CA LEU A 204 5.33 17.77 14.58
C LEU A 204 6.41 16.85 15.16
N LYS A 205 6.52 16.78 16.50
CA LYS A 205 7.45 15.85 17.16
C LYS A 205 7.15 14.39 16.82
N LEU A 206 5.86 14.02 16.82
CA LEU A 206 5.42 12.67 16.44
C LEU A 206 5.74 12.38 14.98
N CYS A 207 5.47 13.31 14.07
CA CYS A 207 5.81 13.16 12.65
C CYS A 207 7.31 12.97 12.42
N ILE A 208 8.16 13.76 13.08
CA ILE A 208 9.61 13.65 12.97
C ILE A 208 10.09 12.29 13.52
N ALA A 209 9.61 11.87 14.69
CA ALA A 209 9.96 10.58 15.25
C ALA A 209 9.55 9.42 14.32
N THR A 210 8.32 9.45 13.82
CA THR A 210 7.80 8.45 12.86
C THR A 210 8.62 8.44 11.58
N PHE A 211 8.97 9.61 11.04
CA PHE A 211 9.81 9.72 9.85
C PHE A 211 11.16 9.02 10.03
N PHE A 212 11.88 9.28 11.14
CA PHE A 212 13.16 8.64 11.39
C PHE A 212 13.04 7.13 11.60
N VAL A 213 12.04 6.66 12.36
CA VAL A 213 11.81 5.24 12.59
C VAL A 213 11.52 4.50 11.29
N PHE A 214 10.57 4.98 10.48
CA PHE A 214 10.24 4.34 9.21
C PHE A 214 11.39 4.38 8.20
N ASN A 215 12.16 5.48 8.14
CA ASN A 215 13.33 5.53 7.26
C ASN A 215 14.43 4.57 7.72
N ALA A 216 14.67 4.43 9.02
CA ALA A 216 15.61 3.45 9.54
C ALA A 216 15.21 2.02 9.14
N PHE A 217 13.95 1.64 9.34
CA PHE A 217 13.45 0.32 8.93
C PHE A 217 13.57 0.08 7.42
N ASN A 218 13.15 1.04 6.59
CA ASN A 218 13.24 0.90 5.13
C ASN A 218 14.70 0.79 4.66
N THR A 219 15.61 1.55 5.27
CA THR A 219 17.04 1.50 4.94
C THR A 219 17.63 0.15 5.30
N VAL A 220 17.36 -0.35 6.51
CA VAL A 220 17.83 -1.69 6.95
C VAL A 220 17.25 -2.78 6.06
N ALA A 221 15.96 -2.72 5.72
CA ALA A 221 15.31 -3.69 4.84
C ALA A 221 15.95 -3.70 3.44
N GLY A 222 16.22 -2.52 2.87
CA GLY A 222 16.91 -2.39 1.59
C GLY A 222 18.33 -2.96 1.60
N PHE A 223 19.12 -2.64 2.62
CA PHE A 223 20.48 -3.17 2.75
C PHE A 223 20.51 -4.66 3.05
N SER A 224 19.55 -5.20 3.78
CA SER A 224 19.47 -6.63 4.09
C SER A 224 19.46 -7.49 2.83
N PHE A 225 18.73 -7.08 1.79
CA PHE A 225 18.73 -7.77 0.51
C PHE A 225 20.14 -7.85 -0.10
N PHE A 226 20.85 -6.74 -0.16
CA PHE A 226 22.21 -6.70 -0.73
C PHE A 226 23.21 -7.52 0.09
N ILE A 227 23.11 -7.48 1.41
CA ILE A 227 23.97 -8.27 2.31
C ILE A 227 23.72 -9.77 2.08
N ILE A 228 22.46 -10.19 2.02
CA ILE A 228 22.11 -11.60 1.83
C ILE A 228 22.58 -12.10 0.47
N VAL A 229 22.33 -11.37 -0.61
CA VAL A 229 22.69 -11.80 -1.97
C VAL A 229 24.18 -11.77 -2.18
N TYR A 230 24.82 -10.63 -1.93
CA TYR A 230 26.21 -10.44 -2.36
C TYR A 230 27.25 -10.86 -1.32
N TYR A 231 26.99 -10.64 -0.03
CA TYR A 231 27.94 -10.97 1.02
C TYR A 231 27.82 -12.40 1.53
N MET A 232 26.57 -12.86 1.76
CA MET A 232 26.35 -14.21 2.33
C MET A 232 26.30 -15.31 1.27
N ASN A 233 25.80 -15.03 0.06
CA ASN A 233 25.54 -16.03 -0.97
C ASN A 233 26.27 -15.78 -2.30
N ALA A 234 27.36 -15.02 -2.29
CA ALA A 234 28.25 -14.80 -3.45
C ALA A 234 27.54 -14.34 -4.74
N GLY A 235 26.40 -13.68 -4.63
CA GLY A 235 25.63 -13.15 -5.76
C GLY A 235 24.45 -14.04 -6.21
N ASP A 236 24.17 -15.13 -5.53
CA ASP A 236 23.01 -15.98 -5.85
C ASP A 236 21.71 -15.33 -5.34
N ALA A 237 20.93 -14.80 -6.28
CA ALA A 237 19.65 -14.16 -5.99
C ALA A 237 18.54 -15.16 -5.61
N ALA A 238 18.66 -16.43 -5.98
CA ALA A 238 17.64 -17.45 -5.66
C ALA A 238 17.53 -17.67 -4.14
N VAL A 239 18.66 -17.60 -3.44
CA VAL A 239 18.74 -17.79 -1.98
C VAL A 239 18.27 -16.57 -1.20
N ALA A 240 18.17 -15.40 -1.83
CA ALA A 240 17.81 -14.14 -1.16
C ALA A 240 16.45 -14.18 -0.45
N GLY A 241 15.50 -14.98 -0.95
CA GLY A 241 14.17 -15.11 -0.35
C GLY A 241 14.09 -16.14 0.77
N THR A 242 14.97 -17.15 0.79
CA THR A 242 14.89 -18.28 1.73
C THR A 242 15.14 -17.84 3.18
N TRP A 243 16.16 -17.04 3.41
CA TRP A 243 16.47 -16.53 4.75
C TRP A 243 15.35 -15.66 5.34
N PRO A 244 14.84 -14.60 4.64
CA PRO A 244 13.70 -13.84 5.13
C PRO A 244 12.44 -14.67 5.33
N ALA A 245 12.18 -15.69 4.48
CA ALA A 245 11.04 -16.57 4.62
C ALA A 245 11.08 -17.37 5.92
N TRP A 246 12.20 -18.00 6.24
CA TRP A 246 12.37 -18.77 7.46
C TRP A 246 12.38 -17.90 8.71
N PHE A 247 13.20 -16.84 8.75
CA PHE A 247 13.26 -15.94 9.90
C PHE A 247 11.95 -15.19 10.14
N GLY A 248 11.28 -14.74 9.08
CA GLY A 248 9.96 -14.12 9.16
C GLY A 248 8.93 -15.07 9.74
N SER A 249 8.92 -16.34 9.31
CA SER A 249 8.00 -17.36 9.82
C SER A 249 8.24 -17.66 11.30
N ILE A 250 9.48 -17.82 11.71
CA ILE A 250 9.85 -18.06 13.11
C ILE A 250 9.47 -16.85 13.98
N SER A 251 9.78 -15.63 13.52
CA SER A 251 9.45 -14.40 14.24
C SER A 251 7.96 -14.24 14.44
N ALA A 252 7.15 -14.51 13.39
CA ALA A 252 5.70 -14.44 13.48
C ALA A 252 5.11 -15.47 14.44
N LEU A 253 5.65 -16.69 14.45
CA LEU A 253 5.25 -17.70 15.43
C LEU A 253 5.57 -17.24 16.85
N CYS A 254 6.77 -16.72 17.10
CA CYS A 254 7.14 -16.20 18.42
C CYS A 254 6.22 -15.06 18.87
N THR A 255 5.88 -14.12 17.98
CA THR A 255 5.00 -12.97 18.30
C THR A 255 3.52 -13.34 18.46
N THR A 256 3.10 -14.52 17.97
CA THR A 256 1.73 -15.02 18.15
C THR A 256 1.49 -15.56 19.55
N PHE A 257 2.56 -16.02 20.22
CA PHE A 257 2.50 -16.61 21.58
C PHE A 257 2.88 -15.63 22.69
N LEU A 258 3.29 -14.41 22.37
CA LEU A 258 3.54 -13.30 23.31
C LEU A 258 2.32 -12.36 23.38
#